data_1ddb72889945894b02a0e896424da41f
#
_entry.id   1ddb72889945894b02a0e896424da41f
#
_cell.length_a   1.000
_cell.length_b   1.000
_cell.length_c   1.000
_cell.angle_alpha   90.00
_cell.angle_beta   90.00
_cell.angle_gamma   90.00
#
_symmetry.space_group_name_H-M   'P 1'
#
loop_
_entity.id
_entity.type
_entity.pdbx_description
1 polymer ?
#
loop_
_entity_poly.entity_id
_entity_poly.type
_entity_poly.pdbx_seq_one_letter_code
_entity_poly.pdbx_strand_id
1 'polypeptide(L)'
;MAKLDLSKYGISGATEIVHNPSFDALYGEEMKPGLEGFEKGQLTELGAVNVMTGVYTGRSPKDKFFVFDGTTKDTIWWTSDEYKNDNKPVSVESWKALKDIATKELSNKKLYVVDAFCGANENTRLKIRFIMEVAWQAHFVTNMFIRPSAAELANFGEPDFVVMNASKAKVENFKELGLNSETAVVFNLTEKIQVILNTWYGGEMKKGMFSYMNYLLPLRGVASMHCSANTDLQGKETAIFFGLSGTGKTTLSTDPKRLLIGDDEHGWDDDGVFNFEGGCYAKVINLSAEAEPDIFNAIKRDALLENVTVDANGKIDFADKSVTENTRVSYPINHIKNIVKPISKGDHAKKVIFLSADAFGVLPPVSILTPEQTQYYFLSGFTAKLAGTERGITEPTPTFSACFGAAFLSLHPTKYGEELVKKMKVSGATAYLVNTGWNGSGKRISIKDTRGIIDAILDGSIDSAPTKAIPYFNFVVPTALPGVDPGILDPRDTYACASQWEEKAKDLAGRFIKNFTKFTGNDLGKSLVDAGPKL
;
A
#
# COMPACT_ATOMS: atom_id res chain seq x y z
N MET A 1 20.72 -0.38 -30.46
CA MET A 1 19.74 0.48 -29.76
C MET A 1 20.31 1.89 -29.71
N ALA A 2 19.51 2.92 -29.96
CA ALA A 2 19.96 4.30 -29.77
C ALA A 2 20.36 4.49 -28.29
N LYS A 3 21.47 5.19 -28.04
CA LYS A 3 21.93 5.49 -26.68
C LYS A 3 20.83 6.31 -26.00
N LEU A 4 20.38 5.87 -24.80
CA LEU A 4 19.35 6.59 -24.04
C LEU A 4 19.88 7.98 -23.68
N ASP A 5 19.13 9.02 -24.06
CA ASP A 5 19.47 10.41 -23.77
C ASP A 5 18.76 10.88 -22.48
N LEU A 6 19.54 11.23 -21.45
CA LEU A 6 19.06 11.74 -20.17
C LEU A 6 19.22 13.28 -20.07
N SER A 7 19.75 13.94 -21.09
CA SER A 7 20.02 15.40 -21.06
C SER A 7 18.73 16.22 -20.89
N LYS A 8 17.60 15.73 -21.38
CA LYS A 8 16.29 16.35 -21.22
C LYS A 8 15.83 16.42 -19.75
N TYR A 9 16.39 15.59 -18.87
CA TYR A 9 16.17 15.65 -17.42
C TYR A 9 17.23 16.47 -16.69
N GLY A 10 18.19 17.07 -17.42
CA GLY A 10 19.32 17.81 -16.88
C GLY A 10 20.53 16.94 -16.54
N ILE A 11 20.48 15.64 -16.71
CA ILE A 11 21.55 14.69 -16.40
C ILE A 11 22.54 14.63 -17.57
N SER A 12 23.84 14.86 -17.31
CA SER A 12 24.88 14.88 -18.32
C SER A 12 26.08 14.03 -17.93
N GLY A 13 26.92 13.68 -18.92
CA GLY A 13 28.20 13.02 -18.67
C GLY A 13 28.12 11.63 -18.06
N ALA A 14 27.01 10.92 -18.17
CA ALA A 14 26.92 9.55 -17.66
C ALA A 14 28.02 8.68 -18.30
N THR A 15 28.86 8.06 -17.44
CA THR A 15 29.98 7.24 -17.89
C THR A 15 29.51 5.92 -18.47
N GLU A 16 28.42 5.38 -17.93
CA GLU A 16 27.73 4.19 -18.39
C GLU A 16 26.25 4.29 -18.03
N ILE A 17 25.35 3.81 -18.90
CA ILE A 17 23.93 3.66 -18.59
C ILE A 17 23.57 2.19 -18.76
N VAL A 18 23.27 1.53 -17.67
CA VAL A 18 22.75 0.16 -17.63
C VAL A 18 21.24 0.24 -17.75
N HIS A 19 20.71 0.03 -18.94
CA HIS A 19 19.29 0.20 -19.25
C HIS A 19 18.56 -1.14 -19.25
N ASN A 20 17.53 -1.23 -18.43
CA ASN A 20 16.70 -2.43 -18.24
C ASN A 20 17.52 -3.72 -18.05
N PRO A 21 18.42 -3.76 -17.05
CA PRO A 21 19.25 -4.92 -16.81
C PRO A 21 18.40 -6.17 -16.48
N SER A 22 18.91 -7.33 -16.87
CA SER A 22 18.36 -8.61 -16.42
C SER A 22 18.67 -8.84 -14.94
N PHE A 23 17.97 -9.77 -14.29
CA PHE A 23 18.27 -10.15 -12.90
C PHE A 23 19.71 -10.65 -12.74
N ASP A 24 20.24 -11.38 -13.72
CA ASP A 24 21.64 -11.83 -13.69
C ASP A 24 22.63 -10.66 -13.76
N ALA A 25 22.35 -9.66 -14.59
CA ALA A 25 23.17 -8.46 -14.66
C ALA A 25 23.10 -7.66 -13.34
N LEU A 26 21.91 -7.49 -12.75
CA LEU A 26 21.70 -6.83 -11.46
C LEU A 26 22.47 -7.56 -10.35
N TYR A 27 22.33 -8.88 -10.28
CA TYR A 27 23.06 -9.71 -9.32
C TYR A 27 24.57 -9.50 -9.44
N GLY A 28 25.11 -9.49 -10.67
CA GLY A 28 26.52 -9.23 -10.91
C GLY A 28 26.97 -7.84 -10.45
N GLU A 29 26.14 -6.83 -10.61
CA GLU A 29 26.42 -5.46 -10.16
C GLU A 29 26.33 -5.31 -8.64
N GLU A 30 25.36 -5.92 -7.98
CA GLU A 30 25.14 -5.87 -6.52
C GLU A 30 26.20 -6.60 -5.72
N MET A 31 26.80 -7.63 -6.31
CA MET A 31 27.79 -8.50 -5.70
C MET A 31 29.23 -8.17 -6.15
N LYS A 32 29.41 -7.10 -6.90
CA LYS A 32 30.70 -6.70 -7.47
C LYS A 32 31.75 -6.47 -6.39
N PRO A 33 32.97 -7.01 -6.56
CA PRO A 33 34.06 -6.71 -5.65
C PRO A 33 34.35 -5.21 -5.57
N GLY A 34 34.61 -4.70 -4.37
CA GLY A 34 34.96 -3.30 -4.14
C GLY A 34 33.76 -2.37 -3.90
N LEU A 35 32.53 -2.89 -3.90
CA LEU A 35 31.39 -2.13 -3.38
C LEU A 35 31.51 -1.94 -1.87
N GLU A 36 31.20 -0.73 -1.40
CA GLU A 36 31.28 -0.36 0.01
C GLU A 36 29.93 0.15 0.53
N GLY A 37 29.78 0.13 1.85
CA GLY A 37 28.62 0.69 2.54
C GLY A 37 27.28 0.08 2.06
N PHE A 38 26.32 0.94 1.79
CA PHE A 38 24.96 0.56 1.43
C PHE A 38 24.77 0.16 -0.05
N GLU A 39 25.82 0.23 -0.86
CA GLU A 39 25.78 -0.28 -2.24
C GLU A 39 25.95 -1.80 -2.33
N LYS A 40 26.59 -2.38 -1.31
CA LYS A 40 26.98 -3.79 -1.29
C LYS A 40 25.82 -4.69 -0.96
N GLY A 41 25.52 -5.63 -1.85
CA GLY A 41 24.64 -6.77 -1.58
C GLY A 41 25.37 -7.89 -0.83
N GLN A 42 24.61 -8.68 -0.08
CA GLN A 42 25.06 -9.89 0.57
C GLN A 42 24.18 -11.06 0.13
N LEU A 43 24.80 -12.12 -0.42
CA LEU A 43 24.07 -13.32 -0.80
C LEU A 43 23.62 -14.08 0.45
N THR A 44 22.38 -14.55 0.44
CA THR A 44 21.80 -15.35 1.51
C THR A 44 21.75 -16.85 1.16
N GLU A 45 21.60 -17.68 2.18
CA GLU A 45 21.43 -19.14 2.03
C GLU A 45 20.22 -19.53 1.16
N LEU A 46 19.20 -18.67 1.06
CA LEU A 46 18.02 -18.87 0.24
C LEU A 46 18.21 -18.39 -1.22
N GLY A 47 19.37 -17.82 -1.55
CA GLY A 47 19.69 -17.32 -2.89
C GLY A 47 19.23 -15.89 -3.18
N ALA A 48 18.49 -15.24 -2.28
CA ALA A 48 18.15 -13.83 -2.35
C ALA A 48 19.36 -12.95 -1.97
N VAL A 49 19.41 -11.74 -2.50
CA VAL A 49 20.39 -10.72 -2.08
C VAL A 49 19.78 -9.91 -0.93
N ASN A 50 20.56 -9.64 0.10
CA ASN A 50 20.19 -8.73 1.19
C ASN A 50 21.01 -7.44 1.08
N VAL A 51 20.34 -6.30 1.31
CA VAL A 51 20.96 -4.96 1.30
C VAL A 51 20.56 -4.17 2.53
N MET A 52 21.38 -3.17 2.86
CA MET A 52 21.08 -2.22 3.94
C MET A 52 20.68 -0.87 3.35
N THR A 53 19.61 -0.27 3.88
CA THR A 53 19.07 0.99 3.37
C THR A 53 19.54 2.21 4.18
N GLY A 54 20.54 2.04 5.03
CA GLY A 54 21.14 3.11 5.82
C GLY A 54 20.28 3.60 6.99
N VAL A 55 20.30 4.88 7.24
CA VAL A 55 19.59 5.51 8.37
C VAL A 55 18.08 5.35 8.24
N TYR A 56 17.58 5.39 7.02
CA TYR A 56 16.14 5.24 6.74
C TYR A 56 15.82 3.78 6.41
N THR A 57 15.27 3.07 7.39
CA THR A 57 14.79 1.68 7.22
C THR A 57 13.29 1.62 6.91
N GLY A 58 12.69 2.77 6.58
CA GLY A 58 11.29 2.94 6.22
C GLY A 58 11.10 4.27 5.49
N ARG A 59 9.88 4.51 5.01
CA ARG A 59 9.53 5.78 4.36
C ARG A 59 9.59 6.94 5.35
N SER A 60 9.82 8.13 4.83
CA SER A 60 9.78 9.38 5.58
C SER A 60 8.61 10.29 5.14
N PRO A 61 7.38 10.06 5.64
CA PRO A 61 6.22 10.89 5.29
C PRO A 61 6.40 12.37 5.63
N LYS A 62 7.24 12.66 6.64
CA LYS A 62 7.57 14.04 7.04
C LYS A 62 8.36 14.79 5.97
N ASP A 63 9.06 14.08 5.09
CA ASP A 63 9.91 14.64 4.03
C ASP A 63 9.28 14.52 2.64
N LYS A 64 7.97 14.19 2.58
CA LYS A 64 7.17 14.16 1.35
C LYS A 64 6.58 15.55 1.06
N PHE A 65 6.75 16.03 -0.18
CA PHE A 65 6.25 17.33 -0.63
C PHE A 65 5.70 17.24 -2.06
N PHE A 66 4.73 18.12 -2.35
CA PHE A 66 4.28 18.39 -3.71
C PHE A 66 4.56 19.83 -4.08
N VAL A 67 4.97 20.07 -5.33
CA VAL A 67 5.16 21.44 -5.83
C VAL A 67 3.80 22.14 -5.87
N PHE A 68 3.74 23.32 -5.25
CA PHE A 68 2.56 24.15 -5.26
C PHE A 68 2.59 25.03 -6.50
N ASP A 69 1.78 24.71 -7.49
CA ASP A 69 1.70 25.41 -8.77
C ASP A 69 0.26 25.43 -9.33
N GLY A 70 0.11 25.86 -10.57
CA GLY A 70 -1.19 25.96 -11.22
C GLY A 70 -1.92 24.61 -11.37
N THR A 71 -1.20 23.49 -11.41
CA THR A 71 -1.77 22.14 -11.53
C THR A 71 -2.29 21.63 -10.19
N THR A 72 -1.57 21.91 -9.13
CA THR A 72 -1.75 21.25 -7.82
C THR A 72 -2.55 22.08 -6.82
N LYS A 73 -2.52 23.41 -6.93
CA LYS A 73 -3.08 24.35 -5.93
C LYS A 73 -4.54 24.04 -5.55
N ASP A 74 -5.35 23.67 -6.54
CA ASP A 74 -6.80 23.46 -6.37
C ASP A 74 -7.19 21.97 -6.37
N THR A 75 -6.25 21.06 -6.58
CA THR A 75 -6.52 19.62 -6.70
C THR A 75 -5.98 18.81 -5.53
N ILE A 76 -4.82 19.15 -5.01
CA ILE A 76 -4.24 18.45 -3.86
C ILE A 76 -5.02 18.78 -2.58
N TRP A 77 -5.29 17.76 -1.78
CA TRP A 77 -5.78 17.93 -0.42
C TRP A 77 -4.62 18.32 0.50
N TRP A 78 -4.34 19.61 0.56
CA TRP A 78 -3.21 20.16 1.30
C TRP A 78 -3.35 19.99 2.81
N THR A 79 -2.21 19.76 3.48
CA THR A 79 -2.16 19.86 4.95
C THR A 79 -2.53 21.26 5.40
N SER A 80 -3.30 21.36 6.48
CA SER A 80 -3.71 22.63 7.10
C SER A 80 -3.62 22.53 8.62
N ASP A 81 -3.87 23.63 9.32
CA ASP A 81 -3.93 23.60 10.78
C ASP A 81 -5.14 22.83 11.29
N GLU A 82 -6.23 22.85 10.54
CA GLU A 82 -7.45 22.12 10.87
C GLU A 82 -7.31 20.61 10.59
N TYR A 83 -6.65 20.23 9.46
CA TYR A 83 -6.54 18.84 9.02
C TYR A 83 -5.09 18.51 8.63
N LYS A 84 -4.36 17.88 9.53
CA LYS A 84 -3.00 17.43 9.26
C LYS A 84 -2.99 16.19 8.36
N ASN A 85 -2.20 16.26 7.29
CA ASN A 85 -1.90 15.14 6.41
C ASN A 85 -0.46 15.27 5.86
N ASP A 86 -0.03 14.34 5.01
CA ASP A 86 1.34 14.31 4.48
C ASP A 86 1.50 15.06 3.15
N ASN A 87 0.49 15.83 2.70
CA ASN A 87 0.58 16.61 1.46
C ASN A 87 1.05 18.03 1.77
N LYS A 88 2.35 18.20 1.88
CA LYS A 88 2.99 19.48 2.17
C LYS A 88 3.36 20.20 0.89
N PRO A 89 3.12 21.52 0.80
CA PRO A 89 3.55 22.30 -0.35
C PRO A 89 5.05 22.60 -0.31
N VAL A 90 5.65 22.69 -1.49
CA VAL A 90 6.96 23.27 -1.71
C VAL A 90 6.89 24.24 -2.89
N SER A 91 7.67 25.33 -2.87
CA SER A 91 7.65 26.32 -3.94
C SER A 91 8.28 25.81 -5.24
N VAL A 92 7.96 26.46 -6.36
CA VAL A 92 8.58 26.18 -7.65
C VAL A 92 10.08 26.48 -7.62
N GLU A 93 10.51 27.51 -6.88
CA GLU A 93 11.94 27.86 -6.70
C GLU A 93 12.67 26.77 -5.92
N SER A 94 12.11 26.30 -4.80
CA SER A 94 12.68 25.18 -4.03
C SER A 94 12.74 23.91 -4.87
N TRP A 95 11.70 23.62 -5.67
CA TRP A 95 11.71 22.48 -6.61
C TRP A 95 12.89 22.54 -7.58
N LYS A 96 13.14 23.71 -8.20
CA LYS A 96 14.28 23.87 -9.11
C LYS A 96 15.60 23.55 -8.42
N ALA A 97 15.82 24.08 -7.21
CA ALA A 97 17.02 23.80 -6.43
C ALA A 97 17.17 22.31 -6.11
N LEU A 98 16.10 21.62 -5.72
CA LEU A 98 16.10 20.18 -5.41
C LEU A 98 16.36 19.32 -6.65
N LYS A 99 15.76 19.69 -7.78
CA LYS A 99 16.01 19.04 -9.07
C LYS A 99 17.48 19.23 -9.50
N ASP A 100 18.05 20.42 -9.30
CA ASP A 100 19.46 20.69 -9.62
C ASP A 100 20.42 19.85 -8.74
N ILE A 101 20.11 19.66 -7.45
CA ILE A 101 20.85 18.74 -6.58
C ILE A 101 20.81 17.32 -7.13
N ALA A 102 19.62 16.82 -7.48
CA ALA A 102 19.46 15.49 -8.04
C ALA A 102 20.18 15.32 -9.38
N THR A 103 20.07 16.28 -10.30
CA THR A 103 20.73 16.21 -11.61
C THR A 103 22.26 16.27 -11.48
N LYS A 104 22.78 17.08 -10.56
CA LYS A 104 24.21 17.15 -10.27
C LYS A 104 24.71 15.81 -9.72
N GLU A 105 23.99 15.23 -8.77
CA GLU A 105 24.34 13.92 -8.19
C GLU A 105 24.34 12.81 -9.23
N LEU A 106 23.34 12.76 -10.09
CA LEU A 106 23.18 11.72 -11.12
C LEU A 106 24.04 11.97 -12.37
N SER A 107 24.78 13.07 -12.47
CA SER A 107 25.67 13.36 -13.61
C SER A 107 27.08 12.80 -13.40
N ASN A 108 27.80 12.56 -14.50
CA ASN A 108 29.21 12.14 -14.54
C ASN A 108 29.52 10.82 -13.81
N LYS A 109 28.57 9.90 -13.77
CA LYS A 109 28.73 8.57 -13.15
C LYS A 109 27.99 7.47 -13.91
N LYS A 110 28.17 6.24 -13.47
CA LYS A 110 27.38 5.10 -13.93
C LYS A 110 25.98 5.20 -13.37
N LEU A 111 24.97 4.95 -14.22
CA LEU A 111 23.56 4.99 -13.86
C LEU A 111 22.85 3.68 -14.24
N TYR A 112 21.83 3.34 -13.48
CA TYR A 112 20.87 2.29 -13.77
C TYR A 112 19.55 2.95 -14.15
N VAL A 113 19.01 2.58 -15.31
CA VAL A 113 17.74 3.10 -15.79
C VAL A 113 16.80 1.93 -16.03
N VAL A 114 15.64 1.98 -15.40
CA VAL A 114 14.59 0.96 -15.58
C VAL A 114 13.35 1.63 -16.14
N ASP A 115 12.94 1.20 -17.33
CA ASP A 115 11.65 1.51 -17.92
C ASP A 115 10.67 0.39 -17.57
N ALA A 116 9.55 0.74 -16.95
CA ALA A 116 8.57 -0.21 -16.46
C ALA A 116 7.15 0.34 -16.59
N PHE A 117 6.15 -0.51 -16.36
CA PHE A 117 4.76 -0.09 -16.28
C PHE A 117 4.26 -0.08 -14.84
N CYS A 118 3.42 0.90 -14.52
CA CYS A 118 2.60 0.93 -13.31
C CYS A 118 1.14 0.74 -13.73
N GLY A 119 0.55 -0.41 -13.37
CA GLY A 119 -0.79 -0.81 -13.78
C GLY A 119 -0.81 -1.94 -14.83
N ALA A 120 -1.52 -3.03 -14.51
CA ALA A 120 -1.62 -4.19 -15.38
C ALA A 120 -2.62 -4.01 -16.54
N ASN A 121 -3.54 -3.03 -16.45
CA ASN A 121 -4.47 -2.75 -17.54
C ASN A 121 -3.83 -1.79 -18.56
N GLU A 122 -3.71 -2.22 -19.81
CA GLU A 122 -3.08 -1.45 -20.88
C GLU A 122 -3.72 -0.08 -21.14
N ASN A 123 -5.03 0.03 -20.91
CA ASN A 123 -5.79 1.28 -21.15
C ASN A 123 -5.50 2.37 -20.11
N THR A 124 -5.03 1.99 -18.91
CA THR A 124 -4.85 2.90 -17.77
C THR A 124 -3.45 2.89 -17.18
N ARG A 125 -2.58 1.96 -17.64
CA ARG A 125 -1.20 1.86 -17.16
C ARG A 125 -0.37 3.09 -17.53
N LEU A 126 0.64 3.36 -16.71
CA LEU A 126 1.63 4.41 -16.95
C LEU A 126 2.98 3.80 -17.31
N LYS A 127 3.68 4.47 -18.23
CA LYS A 127 5.09 4.23 -18.56
C LYS A 127 5.95 5.04 -17.59
N ILE A 128 6.76 4.37 -16.78
CA ILE A 128 7.60 5.01 -15.77
C ILE A 128 9.06 4.76 -16.11
N ARG A 129 9.87 5.81 -16.01
CA ARG A 129 11.33 5.72 -16.08
C ARG A 129 11.93 6.00 -14.72
N PHE A 130 12.65 5.03 -14.18
CA PHE A 130 13.43 5.18 -12.95
C PHE A 130 14.89 5.41 -13.33
N ILE A 131 15.50 6.45 -12.76
CA ILE A 131 16.92 6.81 -12.95
C ILE A 131 17.58 6.76 -11.58
N MET A 132 18.57 5.88 -11.42
CA MET A 132 19.19 5.57 -10.12
C MET A 132 20.70 5.41 -10.27
N GLU A 133 21.42 5.63 -9.18
CA GLU A 133 22.87 5.45 -9.09
C GLU A 133 23.30 4.16 -8.37
N VAL A 134 22.34 3.36 -7.86
CA VAL A 134 22.58 2.15 -7.08
C VAL A 134 21.94 0.94 -7.73
N ALA A 135 22.69 -0.14 -7.92
CA ALA A 135 22.25 -1.34 -8.64
C ALA A 135 21.03 -2.02 -7.99
N TRP A 136 21.09 -2.23 -6.66
CA TRP A 136 20.00 -2.92 -5.97
C TRP A 136 18.68 -2.11 -5.93
N GLN A 137 18.75 -0.78 -6.08
CA GLN A 137 17.53 0.03 -6.27
C GLN A 137 16.88 -0.26 -7.62
N ALA A 138 17.69 -0.51 -8.66
CA ALA A 138 17.18 -1.00 -9.94
C ALA A 138 16.60 -2.42 -9.83
N HIS A 139 17.19 -3.30 -9.01
CA HIS A 139 16.62 -4.61 -8.67
C HIS A 139 15.26 -4.46 -7.97
N PHE A 140 15.16 -3.59 -6.97
CA PHE A 140 13.92 -3.30 -6.27
C PHE A 140 12.80 -2.88 -7.24
N VAL A 141 13.02 -1.90 -8.11
CA VAL A 141 11.99 -1.47 -9.07
C VAL A 141 11.69 -2.52 -10.12
N THR A 142 12.68 -3.33 -10.51
CA THR A 142 12.48 -4.48 -11.40
C THR A 142 11.58 -5.55 -10.79
N ASN A 143 11.67 -5.76 -9.47
CA ASN A 143 10.75 -6.61 -8.73
C ASN A 143 9.34 -6.00 -8.64
N MET A 144 9.27 -4.70 -8.29
CA MET A 144 8.02 -4.09 -7.88
C MET A 144 7.13 -3.61 -9.03
N PHE A 145 7.70 -3.25 -10.18
CA PHE A 145 6.93 -2.74 -11.31
C PHE A 145 6.80 -3.77 -12.42
N ILE A 146 5.79 -3.59 -13.28
CA ILE A 146 5.53 -4.53 -14.37
C ILE A 146 6.61 -4.35 -15.43
N ARG A 147 7.35 -5.42 -15.68
CA ARG A 147 8.41 -5.44 -16.68
C ARG A 147 7.82 -5.51 -18.08
N PRO A 148 8.14 -4.54 -18.96
CA PRO A 148 7.76 -4.63 -20.35
C PRO A 148 8.43 -5.85 -21.04
N SER A 149 7.74 -6.46 -21.99
CA SER A 149 8.33 -7.41 -22.91
C SER A 149 9.38 -6.73 -23.83
N ALA A 150 10.21 -7.50 -24.50
CA ALA A 150 11.20 -6.94 -25.44
C ALA A 150 10.55 -6.09 -26.56
N ALA A 151 9.37 -6.49 -27.03
CA ALA A 151 8.61 -5.75 -28.05
C ALA A 151 8.06 -4.42 -27.49
N GLU A 152 7.55 -4.43 -26.26
CA GLU A 152 7.08 -3.22 -25.59
C GLU A 152 8.23 -2.25 -25.28
N LEU A 153 9.40 -2.76 -24.86
CA LEU A 153 10.59 -1.92 -24.66
C LEU A 153 11.07 -1.27 -25.95
N ALA A 154 11.05 -2.00 -27.07
CA ALA A 154 11.42 -1.45 -28.38
C ALA A 154 10.51 -0.27 -28.79
N ASN A 155 9.26 -0.25 -28.31
CA ASN A 155 8.25 0.75 -28.59
C ASN A 155 7.88 1.61 -27.36
N PHE A 156 8.71 1.61 -26.32
CA PHE A 156 8.39 2.28 -25.05
C PHE A 156 8.17 3.78 -25.22
N GLY A 157 9.04 4.43 -26.01
CA GLY A 157 8.96 5.86 -26.31
C GLY A 157 9.21 6.73 -25.04
N GLU A 158 8.49 7.85 -24.97
CA GLU A 158 8.59 8.74 -23.82
C GLU A 158 7.81 8.18 -22.60
N PRO A 159 8.38 8.26 -21.39
CA PRO A 159 7.68 7.89 -20.18
C PRO A 159 6.58 8.92 -19.84
N ASP A 160 5.52 8.43 -19.18
CA ASP A 160 4.46 9.28 -18.64
C ASP A 160 4.88 9.96 -17.33
N PHE A 161 5.84 9.37 -16.62
CA PHE A 161 6.39 9.88 -15.37
C PHE A 161 7.85 9.42 -15.17
N VAL A 162 8.65 10.25 -14.49
CA VAL A 162 10.07 9.97 -14.24
C VAL A 162 10.36 10.01 -12.74
N VAL A 163 11.11 9.05 -12.25
CA VAL A 163 11.62 9.03 -10.87
C VAL A 163 13.14 9.18 -10.91
N MET A 164 13.65 10.26 -10.33
CA MET A 164 15.06 10.55 -10.18
C MET A 164 15.46 10.24 -8.72
N ASN A 165 16.13 9.11 -8.50
CA ASN A 165 16.54 8.68 -7.17
C ASN A 165 18.04 8.93 -6.97
N ALA A 166 18.36 10.06 -6.34
CA ALA A 166 19.71 10.49 -5.99
C ALA A 166 19.96 10.28 -4.49
N SER A 167 20.00 9.00 -4.08
CA SER A 167 20.03 8.56 -2.67
C SER A 167 21.21 9.10 -1.88
N LYS A 168 22.33 9.39 -2.54
CA LYS A 168 23.58 9.85 -1.91
C LYS A 168 23.61 11.36 -1.67
N ALA A 169 22.78 12.13 -2.37
CA ALA A 169 22.74 13.57 -2.23
C ALA A 169 21.96 14.00 -0.98
N LYS A 170 22.52 14.95 -0.24
CA LYS A 170 21.88 15.60 0.90
C LYS A 170 21.47 17.02 0.55
N VAL A 171 20.38 17.48 1.16
CA VAL A 171 19.91 18.87 1.05
C VAL A 171 20.45 19.67 2.24
N GLU A 172 21.68 20.19 2.15
CA GLU A 172 22.32 20.89 3.27
C GLU A 172 21.57 22.15 3.71
N ASN A 173 21.03 22.90 2.75
CA ASN A 173 20.27 24.13 2.98
C ASN A 173 18.74 23.89 3.09
N PHE A 174 18.33 22.75 3.62
CA PHE A 174 16.92 22.33 3.67
C PHE A 174 15.98 23.35 4.32
N LYS A 175 16.44 24.07 5.34
CA LYS A 175 15.63 25.08 6.04
C LYS A 175 15.28 26.25 5.12
N GLU A 176 16.22 26.70 4.30
CA GLU A 176 16.02 27.79 3.33
C GLU A 176 15.03 27.39 2.24
N LEU A 177 15.00 26.10 1.90
CA LEU A 177 14.08 25.54 0.91
C LEU A 177 12.70 25.17 1.50
N GLY A 178 12.47 25.41 2.79
CA GLY A 178 11.20 25.10 3.46
C GLY A 178 10.98 23.60 3.74
N LEU A 179 12.05 22.81 3.80
CA LEU A 179 11.98 21.38 4.03
C LEU A 179 12.11 21.03 5.53
N ASN A 180 11.73 19.81 5.86
CA ASN A 180 11.75 19.30 7.23
C ASN A 180 13.16 18.82 7.67
N SER A 181 13.94 18.27 6.74
CA SER A 181 15.26 17.70 6.99
C SER A 181 16.15 17.75 5.72
N GLU A 182 17.38 17.22 5.82
CA GLU A 182 18.29 17.02 4.68
C GLU A 182 17.75 16.01 3.64
N THR A 183 16.62 15.34 3.94
CA THR A 183 15.96 14.35 3.08
C THR A 183 14.77 14.98 2.38
N ALA A 184 14.57 14.67 1.11
CA ALA A 184 13.43 15.17 0.36
C ALA A 184 12.86 14.11 -0.61
N VAL A 185 11.55 13.95 -0.59
CA VAL A 185 10.77 13.16 -1.55
C VAL A 185 9.73 14.09 -2.16
N VAL A 186 10.02 14.62 -3.34
CA VAL A 186 9.28 15.75 -3.91
C VAL A 186 8.68 15.38 -5.26
N PHE A 187 7.41 15.73 -5.44
CA PHE A 187 6.67 15.50 -6.67
C PHE A 187 6.37 16.82 -7.38
N ASN A 188 6.79 16.94 -8.63
CA ASN A 188 6.30 17.95 -9.54
C ASN A 188 5.33 17.29 -10.53
N LEU A 189 4.03 17.51 -10.33
CA LEU A 189 2.99 16.87 -11.15
C LEU A 189 2.85 17.55 -12.53
N THR A 190 3.27 18.80 -12.66
CA THR A 190 3.32 19.52 -13.94
C THR A 190 4.45 19.00 -14.83
N GLU A 191 5.67 18.85 -14.27
CA GLU A 191 6.81 18.27 -14.99
C GLU A 191 6.74 16.74 -15.06
N LYS A 192 5.86 16.09 -14.26
CA LYS A 192 5.73 14.64 -14.13
C LYS A 192 7.03 13.97 -13.68
N ILE A 193 7.64 14.54 -12.65
CA ILE A 193 8.91 14.08 -12.08
C ILE A 193 8.77 13.96 -10.57
N GLN A 194 9.29 12.85 -10.02
CA GLN A 194 9.61 12.69 -8.61
C GLN A 194 11.12 12.76 -8.42
N VAL A 195 11.57 13.53 -7.43
CA VAL A 195 12.96 13.56 -6.96
C VAL A 195 13.03 12.97 -5.56
N ILE A 196 13.96 12.04 -5.34
CA ILE A 196 14.26 11.42 -4.05
C ILE A 196 15.70 11.72 -3.69
N LEU A 197 15.93 12.34 -2.51
CA LEU A 197 17.23 12.75 -2.01
C LEU A 197 17.47 12.21 -0.59
N ASN A 198 18.68 11.75 -0.31
CA ASN A 198 19.18 11.33 1.01
C ASN A 198 18.41 10.20 1.69
N THR A 199 17.73 9.36 0.93
CA THR A 199 17.17 8.11 1.44
C THR A 199 17.42 6.98 0.47
N TRP A 200 17.84 5.83 1.00
CA TRP A 200 18.13 4.64 0.21
C TRP A 200 16.96 3.67 0.16
N TYR A 201 15.95 3.88 1.01
CA TYR A 201 14.81 2.98 1.17
C TYR A 201 14.00 2.85 -0.14
N GLY A 202 13.96 1.63 -0.70
CA GLY A 202 13.31 1.34 -1.99
C GLY A 202 11.82 1.68 -2.01
N GLY A 203 11.15 1.54 -0.87
CA GLY A 203 9.73 1.86 -0.72
C GLY A 203 9.33 3.30 -1.03
N GLU A 204 10.27 4.27 -1.10
CA GLU A 204 9.93 5.64 -1.53
C GLU A 204 9.60 5.69 -3.03
N MET A 205 10.28 4.91 -3.88
CA MET A 205 9.95 4.81 -5.29
C MET A 205 8.60 4.11 -5.51
N LYS A 206 8.36 3.00 -4.79
CA LYS A 206 7.10 2.25 -4.87
C LYS A 206 5.90 3.11 -4.45
N LYS A 207 5.94 3.63 -3.23
CA LYS A 207 4.84 4.41 -2.65
C LYS A 207 4.72 5.81 -3.26
N GLY A 208 5.79 6.32 -3.83
CA GLY A 208 5.76 7.52 -4.66
C GLY A 208 4.87 7.34 -5.87
N MET A 209 5.05 6.24 -6.59
CA MET A 209 4.20 5.93 -7.74
C MET A 209 2.75 5.66 -7.33
N PHE A 210 2.52 4.99 -6.20
CA PHE A 210 1.17 4.84 -5.66
C PHE A 210 0.51 6.19 -5.33
N SER A 211 1.25 7.14 -4.75
CA SER A 211 0.74 8.49 -4.51
C SER A 211 0.39 9.22 -5.82
N TYR A 212 1.18 9.02 -6.88
CA TYR A 212 0.89 9.59 -8.18
C TYR A 212 -0.34 8.92 -8.85
N MET A 213 -0.47 7.60 -8.76
CA MET A 213 -1.68 6.89 -9.22
C MET A 213 -2.93 7.37 -8.46
N ASN A 214 -2.82 7.58 -7.14
CA ASN A 214 -3.88 8.14 -6.30
C ASN A 214 -4.25 9.60 -6.67
N TYR A 215 -3.34 10.35 -7.26
CA TYR A 215 -3.67 11.66 -7.82
C TYR A 215 -4.38 11.53 -9.17
N LEU A 216 -3.81 10.74 -10.07
CA LEU A 216 -4.18 10.73 -11.48
C LEU A 216 -5.47 9.95 -11.76
N LEU A 217 -5.59 8.73 -11.21
CA LEU A 217 -6.65 7.80 -11.60
C LEU A 217 -8.06 8.25 -11.16
N PRO A 218 -8.28 8.75 -9.92
CA PRO A 218 -9.61 9.22 -9.56
C PRO A 218 -10.08 10.42 -10.39
N LEU A 219 -9.16 11.26 -10.87
CA LEU A 219 -9.47 12.35 -11.80
C LEU A 219 -9.88 11.86 -13.20
N ARG A 220 -9.57 10.60 -13.52
CA ARG A 220 -9.95 9.91 -14.75
C ARG A 220 -11.14 8.95 -14.58
N GLY A 221 -11.80 8.97 -13.41
CA GLY A 221 -12.92 8.08 -13.11
C GLY A 221 -12.54 6.62 -12.84
N VAL A 222 -11.29 6.38 -12.43
CA VAL A 222 -10.77 5.06 -12.06
C VAL A 222 -10.57 5.04 -10.54
N ALA A 223 -11.10 4.04 -9.85
CA ALA A 223 -10.84 3.88 -8.43
C ALA A 223 -9.39 3.43 -8.21
N SER A 224 -8.65 4.15 -7.35
CA SER A 224 -7.29 3.81 -6.92
C SER A 224 -7.34 3.39 -5.46
N MET A 225 -6.79 2.21 -5.13
CA MET A 225 -7.10 1.51 -3.89
C MET A 225 -5.85 0.90 -3.23
N HIS A 226 -5.71 1.16 -1.94
CA HIS A 226 -4.75 0.45 -1.07
C HIS A 226 -5.42 -0.80 -0.54
N CYS A 227 -5.41 -1.86 -1.32
CA CYS A 227 -6.06 -3.12 -1.02
C CYS A 227 -5.30 -4.29 -1.64
N SER A 228 -5.49 -5.49 -1.12
CA SER A 228 -5.19 -6.72 -1.85
C SER A 228 -6.41 -7.18 -2.64
N ALA A 229 -6.19 -8.00 -3.66
CA ALA A 229 -7.24 -8.53 -4.52
C ALA A 229 -6.97 -9.97 -4.92
N ASN A 230 -8.02 -10.78 -4.95
CA ASN A 230 -7.99 -12.14 -5.49
C ASN A 230 -9.25 -12.41 -6.31
N THR A 231 -9.24 -13.52 -7.03
CA THR A 231 -10.41 -13.97 -7.80
C THR A 231 -10.54 -15.49 -7.73
N ASP A 232 -11.68 -16.02 -8.14
CA ASP A 232 -11.85 -17.47 -8.29
C ASP A 232 -10.96 -18.02 -9.43
N LEU A 233 -10.94 -19.34 -9.59
CA LEU A 233 -10.12 -20.00 -10.62
C LEU A 233 -10.53 -19.66 -12.06
N GLN A 234 -11.72 -19.10 -12.26
CA GLN A 234 -12.28 -18.66 -13.54
C GLN A 234 -12.04 -17.16 -13.80
N GLY A 235 -11.57 -16.40 -12.82
CA GLY A 235 -11.32 -14.95 -12.94
C GLY A 235 -12.60 -14.10 -12.87
N LYS A 236 -13.72 -14.64 -12.38
CA LYS A 236 -15.06 -14.02 -12.42
C LYS A 236 -15.50 -13.42 -11.08
N GLU A 237 -15.17 -14.08 -9.99
CA GLU A 237 -15.60 -13.69 -8.64
C GLU A 237 -14.46 -12.94 -7.92
N THR A 238 -14.18 -11.72 -8.38
CA THR A 238 -13.13 -10.88 -7.79
C THR A 238 -13.59 -10.33 -6.43
N ALA A 239 -12.68 -10.40 -5.45
CA ALA A 239 -12.82 -9.82 -4.13
C ALA A 239 -11.64 -8.90 -3.84
N ILE A 240 -11.91 -7.75 -3.20
CA ILE A 240 -10.91 -6.79 -2.76
C ILE A 240 -10.94 -6.63 -1.24
N PHE A 241 -9.75 -6.55 -0.64
CA PHE A 241 -9.55 -6.53 0.81
C PHE A 241 -8.80 -5.27 1.20
N PHE A 242 -9.47 -4.36 1.87
CA PHE A 242 -8.83 -3.20 2.50
C PHE A 242 -8.47 -3.53 3.93
N GLY A 243 -7.42 -2.93 4.44
CA GLY A 243 -7.04 -3.10 5.83
C GLY A 243 -5.67 -2.52 6.12
N LEU A 244 -5.47 -2.07 7.34
CA LEU A 244 -4.20 -1.57 7.82
C LEU A 244 -3.28 -2.72 8.26
N SER A 245 -2.02 -2.40 8.58
CA SER A 245 -1.08 -3.39 9.09
C SER A 245 -1.63 -4.13 10.31
N GLY A 246 -1.50 -5.46 10.34
CA GLY A 246 -1.96 -6.29 11.45
C GLY A 246 -3.44 -6.73 11.40
N THR A 247 -4.22 -6.26 10.42
CA THR A 247 -5.62 -6.69 10.24
C THR A 247 -5.78 -8.03 9.50
N GLY A 248 -4.68 -8.57 8.93
CA GLY A 248 -4.70 -9.84 8.22
C GLY A 248 -4.93 -9.73 6.71
N LYS A 249 -4.79 -8.52 6.12
CA LYS A 249 -4.99 -8.28 4.68
C LYS A 249 -4.30 -9.32 3.80
N THR A 250 -2.99 -9.48 3.90
CA THR A 250 -2.21 -10.44 3.10
C THR A 250 -2.63 -11.88 3.38
N THR A 251 -2.74 -12.27 4.66
CA THR A 251 -3.08 -13.63 5.07
C THR A 251 -4.47 -14.07 4.61
N LEU A 252 -5.45 -13.15 4.62
CA LEU A 252 -6.84 -13.47 4.25
C LEU A 252 -7.09 -13.39 2.74
N SER A 253 -6.33 -12.56 2.02
CA SER A 253 -6.42 -12.48 0.55
C SER A 253 -5.66 -13.59 -0.16
N THR A 254 -4.66 -14.20 0.51
CA THR A 254 -3.94 -15.36 0.00
C THR A 254 -4.68 -16.63 0.42
N ASP A 255 -5.41 -17.23 -0.51
CA ASP A 255 -6.18 -18.45 -0.31
C ASP A 255 -5.76 -19.46 -1.39
N PRO A 256 -5.40 -20.71 -1.03
CA PRO A 256 -5.04 -21.74 -1.99
C PRO A 256 -6.17 -22.10 -2.97
N LYS A 257 -7.42 -21.78 -2.65
CA LYS A 257 -8.59 -21.99 -3.52
C LYS A 257 -8.82 -20.85 -4.52
N ARG A 258 -8.06 -19.76 -4.43
CA ARG A 258 -8.24 -18.55 -5.25
C ARG A 258 -6.92 -18.13 -5.89
N LEU A 259 -7.00 -17.27 -6.90
CA LEU A 259 -5.85 -16.70 -7.59
C LEU A 259 -5.59 -15.26 -7.10
N LEU A 260 -4.39 -14.99 -6.64
CA LEU A 260 -3.97 -13.65 -6.24
C LEU A 260 -3.85 -12.75 -7.49
N ILE A 261 -4.47 -11.58 -7.46
CA ILE A 261 -4.27 -10.50 -8.43
C ILE A 261 -3.09 -9.64 -7.96
N GLY A 262 -3.07 -9.28 -6.67
CA GLY A 262 -1.99 -8.56 -6.01
C GLY A 262 -2.25 -8.38 -4.52
N ASP A 263 -1.21 -7.99 -3.78
CA ASP A 263 -1.25 -7.97 -2.31
C ASP A 263 -1.42 -6.57 -1.69
N ASP A 264 -1.27 -5.45 -2.48
CA ASP A 264 -1.19 -4.13 -1.86
C ASP A 264 -1.85 -2.97 -2.61
N GLU A 265 -1.68 -2.82 -3.94
CA GLU A 265 -2.09 -1.63 -4.69
C GLU A 265 -2.84 -2.00 -5.99
N HIS A 266 -4.07 -1.51 -6.12
CA HIS A 266 -4.95 -1.87 -7.25
C HIS A 266 -5.70 -0.67 -7.80
N GLY A 267 -6.02 -0.75 -9.09
CA GLY A 267 -7.03 0.08 -9.74
C GLY A 267 -8.30 -0.71 -10.05
N TRP A 268 -9.41 -0.01 -10.19
CA TRP A 268 -10.64 -0.56 -10.68
C TRP A 268 -11.23 0.39 -11.71
N ASP A 269 -11.13 0.02 -12.96
CA ASP A 269 -11.65 0.75 -14.11
C ASP A 269 -12.88 0.06 -14.73
N ASP A 270 -13.19 0.37 -15.98
CA ASP A 270 -14.34 -0.19 -16.66
C ASP A 270 -14.11 -1.63 -17.18
N ASP A 271 -12.86 -2.10 -17.15
CA ASP A 271 -12.49 -3.48 -17.53
C ASP A 271 -12.37 -4.41 -16.32
N GLY A 272 -12.41 -3.89 -15.08
CA GLY A 272 -12.30 -4.67 -13.85
C GLY A 272 -11.19 -4.21 -12.92
N VAL A 273 -10.78 -5.09 -12.00
CA VAL A 273 -9.73 -4.83 -11.00
C VAL A 273 -8.38 -5.26 -11.56
N PHE A 274 -7.38 -4.40 -11.42
CA PHE A 274 -6.01 -4.66 -11.89
C PHE A 274 -4.96 -4.24 -10.88
N ASN A 275 -3.85 -4.99 -10.83
CA ASN A 275 -2.71 -4.69 -9.98
C ASN A 275 -1.89 -3.52 -10.56
N PHE A 276 -1.38 -2.63 -9.72
CA PHE A 276 -0.41 -1.62 -10.15
C PHE A 276 0.99 -2.20 -10.31
N GLU A 277 1.27 -3.29 -9.64
CA GLU A 277 2.61 -3.82 -9.41
C GLU A 277 2.90 -5.10 -10.20
N GLY A 278 4.18 -5.36 -10.41
CA GLY A 278 4.69 -6.61 -10.99
C GLY A 278 5.26 -7.59 -9.97
N GLY A 279 5.22 -7.24 -8.70
CA GLY A 279 5.75 -8.02 -7.59
C GLY A 279 5.05 -7.75 -6.28
N CYS A 280 5.61 -8.31 -5.20
CA CYS A 280 5.13 -8.16 -3.84
C CYS A 280 6.22 -7.58 -2.93
N TYR A 281 5.81 -6.84 -1.90
CA TYR A 281 6.71 -6.22 -0.92
C TYR A 281 6.23 -6.49 0.50
N ALA A 282 6.77 -7.53 1.11
CA ALA A 282 6.32 -8.05 2.39
C ALA A 282 7.25 -7.69 3.55
N LYS A 283 6.70 -7.59 4.77
CA LYS A 283 7.47 -7.63 6.02
C LYS A 283 7.96 -9.04 6.26
N VAL A 284 9.20 -9.17 6.77
CA VAL A 284 9.80 -10.47 7.07
C VAL A 284 10.28 -10.58 8.52
N ILE A 285 9.97 -9.61 9.37
CA ILE A 285 10.27 -9.74 10.81
C ILE A 285 9.45 -10.90 11.41
N ASN A 286 10.14 -11.80 12.11
CA ASN A 286 9.60 -13.05 12.66
C ASN A 286 8.95 -13.97 11.60
N LEU A 287 9.36 -13.90 10.34
CA LEU A 287 8.84 -14.76 9.28
C LEU A 287 9.17 -16.22 9.57
N SER A 288 8.19 -17.10 9.44
CA SER A 288 8.38 -18.56 9.46
C SER A 288 7.66 -19.23 8.30
N ALA A 289 8.20 -20.36 7.87
CA ALA A 289 7.62 -21.16 6.79
C ALA A 289 6.23 -21.71 7.13
N GLU A 290 5.95 -21.93 8.42
CA GLU A 290 4.67 -22.45 8.91
C GLU A 290 3.58 -21.38 8.94
N ALA A 291 3.96 -20.16 9.34
CA ALA A 291 2.99 -19.05 9.47
C ALA A 291 2.65 -18.42 8.13
N GLU A 292 3.64 -18.19 7.28
CA GLU A 292 3.50 -17.49 6.00
C GLU A 292 4.30 -18.21 4.88
N PRO A 293 3.87 -19.41 4.49
CA PRO A 293 4.61 -20.27 3.56
C PRO A 293 4.82 -19.63 2.18
N ASP A 294 3.88 -18.85 1.68
CA ASP A 294 3.98 -18.23 0.36
C ASP A 294 5.08 -17.16 0.34
N ILE A 295 5.17 -16.31 1.36
CA ILE A 295 6.22 -15.30 1.48
C ILE A 295 7.57 -15.98 1.68
N PHE A 296 7.65 -16.97 2.59
CA PHE A 296 8.90 -17.69 2.87
C PHE A 296 9.45 -18.37 1.61
N ASN A 297 8.61 -19.07 0.86
CA ASN A 297 9.00 -19.76 -0.37
C ASN A 297 9.29 -18.81 -1.55
N ALA A 298 8.86 -17.56 -1.47
CA ALA A 298 9.17 -16.53 -2.46
C ALA A 298 10.58 -15.95 -2.27
N ILE A 299 11.20 -16.13 -1.10
CA ILE A 299 12.58 -15.70 -0.82
C ILE A 299 13.56 -16.69 -1.46
N LYS A 300 13.96 -16.39 -2.67
CA LYS A 300 14.88 -17.20 -3.49
C LYS A 300 15.60 -16.29 -4.46
N ARG A 301 16.35 -16.84 -5.42
CA ARG A 301 16.99 -16.05 -6.49
C ARG A 301 15.98 -15.05 -7.08
N ASP A 302 16.44 -13.83 -7.34
CA ASP A 302 15.70 -12.66 -7.82
C ASP A 302 14.83 -11.94 -6.76
N ALA A 303 14.72 -12.47 -5.54
CA ALA A 303 14.19 -11.71 -4.41
C ALA A 303 15.28 -10.80 -3.81
N LEU A 304 14.86 -9.65 -3.29
CA LEU A 304 15.73 -8.68 -2.62
C LEU A 304 15.23 -8.44 -1.19
N LEU A 305 16.07 -8.78 -0.21
CA LEU A 305 15.85 -8.49 1.21
C LEU A 305 16.40 -7.10 1.56
N GLU A 306 15.73 -6.40 2.44
CA GLU A 306 16.16 -5.09 2.96
C GLU A 306 16.24 -5.11 4.48
N ASN A 307 17.41 -4.73 5.01
CA ASN A 307 17.70 -4.56 6.44
C ASN A 307 17.53 -5.82 7.31
N VAL A 308 17.67 -6.98 6.71
CA VAL A 308 17.63 -8.26 7.43
C VAL A 308 19.04 -8.59 7.93
N THR A 309 19.16 -9.15 9.12
CA THR A 309 20.45 -9.62 9.64
C THR A 309 20.81 -10.95 8.99
N VAL A 310 22.02 -10.98 8.41
CA VAL A 310 22.57 -12.14 7.73
C VAL A 310 24.01 -12.36 8.21
N ASP A 311 24.33 -13.57 8.63
CA ASP A 311 25.67 -13.92 9.10
C ASP A 311 26.70 -14.08 7.95
N ALA A 312 27.95 -14.34 8.30
CA ALA A 312 29.04 -14.50 7.33
C ALA A 312 28.86 -15.71 6.38
N ASN A 313 28.00 -16.68 6.74
CA ASN A 313 27.69 -17.87 5.94
C ASN A 313 26.42 -17.67 5.09
N GLY A 314 25.80 -16.51 5.14
CA GLY A 314 24.56 -16.21 4.42
C GLY A 314 23.29 -16.63 5.16
N LYS A 315 23.38 -17.10 6.41
CA LYS A 315 22.22 -17.50 7.19
C LYS A 315 21.43 -16.29 7.66
N ILE A 316 20.12 -16.36 7.45
CA ILE A 316 19.19 -15.27 7.75
C ILE A 316 18.64 -15.41 9.18
N ASP A 317 18.61 -14.30 9.93
CA ASP A 317 17.89 -14.19 11.19
C ASP A 317 16.69 -13.25 11.03
N PHE A 318 15.51 -13.81 10.80
CA PHE A 318 14.26 -13.03 10.69
C PHE A 318 13.75 -12.49 12.02
N ALA A 319 14.25 -12.96 13.16
CA ALA A 319 13.83 -12.50 14.48
C ALA A 319 14.65 -11.30 14.98
N ASP A 320 15.82 -11.04 14.38
CA ASP A 320 16.68 -9.95 14.79
C ASP A 320 16.07 -8.59 14.44
N LYS A 321 15.96 -7.72 15.44
CA LYS A 321 15.42 -6.36 15.38
C LYS A 321 16.50 -5.29 15.57
N SER A 322 17.77 -5.67 15.61
CA SER A 322 18.87 -4.76 15.92
C SER A 322 19.00 -3.62 14.90
N VAL A 323 18.70 -3.89 13.63
CA VAL A 323 18.66 -2.88 12.57
C VAL A 323 17.31 -2.16 12.56
N THR A 324 16.21 -2.91 12.46
CA THR A 324 14.84 -2.39 12.41
C THR A 324 13.81 -3.51 12.60
N GLU A 325 12.61 -3.15 13.06
CA GLU A 325 11.43 -4.03 12.98
C GLU A 325 10.78 -4.01 11.59
N ASN A 326 11.23 -3.14 10.68
CA ASN A 326 10.71 -2.99 9.33
C ASN A 326 11.57 -3.70 8.28
N THR A 327 12.03 -4.92 8.60
CA THR A 327 12.70 -5.77 7.62
C THR A 327 11.75 -6.15 6.49
N ARG A 328 12.25 -6.17 5.24
CA ARG A 328 11.42 -6.33 4.05
C ARG A 328 12.02 -7.32 3.06
N VAL A 329 11.15 -7.85 2.20
CA VAL A 329 11.53 -8.53 0.96
C VAL A 329 10.68 -8.02 -0.19
N SER A 330 11.31 -7.75 -1.34
CA SER A 330 10.63 -7.60 -2.62
C SER A 330 10.92 -8.81 -3.51
N TYR A 331 9.92 -9.27 -4.24
CA TYR A 331 10.05 -10.38 -5.19
C TYR A 331 9.05 -10.27 -6.33
N PRO A 332 9.38 -10.82 -7.52
CA PRO A 332 8.42 -10.87 -8.63
C PRO A 332 7.18 -11.68 -8.26
N ILE A 333 5.99 -11.24 -8.69
CA ILE A 333 4.73 -11.89 -8.31
C ILE A 333 4.67 -13.37 -8.74
N ASN A 334 5.40 -13.76 -9.78
CA ASN A 334 5.47 -15.16 -10.25
C ASN A 334 6.24 -16.11 -9.30
N HIS A 335 6.85 -15.59 -8.23
CA HIS A 335 7.35 -16.41 -7.14
C HIS A 335 6.22 -17.06 -6.34
N ILE A 336 5.02 -16.47 -6.35
CA ILE A 336 3.79 -17.05 -5.78
C ILE A 336 3.16 -17.99 -6.81
N LYS A 337 2.68 -19.14 -6.35
CA LYS A 337 2.10 -20.19 -7.23
C LYS A 337 0.70 -19.82 -7.73
N ASN A 338 -0.17 -19.44 -6.81
CA ASN A 338 -1.59 -19.20 -7.09
C ASN A 338 -1.85 -17.73 -7.45
N ILE A 339 -1.43 -17.34 -8.65
CA ILE A 339 -1.63 -15.99 -9.17
C ILE A 339 -2.41 -16.01 -10.48
N VAL A 340 -3.07 -14.90 -10.79
CA VAL A 340 -3.70 -14.68 -12.10
C VAL A 340 -2.62 -14.54 -13.18
N LYS A 341 -2.79 -15.25 -14.28
CA LYS A 341 -1.86 -15.24 -15.42
C LYS A 341 -2.63 -15.03 -16.73
N PRO A 342 -2.01 -14.43 -17.77
CA PRO A 342 -0.64 -13.87 -17.82
C PRO A 342 -0.54 -12.46 -17.25
N ILE A 343 -1.67 -11.78 -17.02
CA ILE A 343 -1.77 -10.39 -16.59
C ILE A 343 -2.49 -10.36 -15.24
N SER A 344 -1.96 -9.62 -14.26
CA SER A 344 -2.52 -9.48 -12.91
C SER A 344 -3.78 -8.60 -12.90
N LYS A 345 -4.88 -9.12 -13.47
CA LYS A 345 -6.20 -8.49 -13.43
C LYS A 345 -7.33 -9.52 -13.34
N GLY A 346 -8.49 -9.09 -12.84
CA GLY A 346 -9.72 -9.88 -12.76
C GLY A 346 -10.92 -9.06 -13.22
N ASP A 347 -12.07 -9.70 -13.33
CA ASP A 347 -13.34 -9.02 -13.60
C ASP A 347 -13.65 -8.00 -12.49
N HIS A 348 -14.72 -7.25 -12.64
CA HIS A 348 -15.21 -6.33 -11.62
C HIS A 348 -15.36 -7.02 -10.26
N ALA A 349 -14.97 -6.34 -9.20
CA ALA A 349 -15.16 -6.88 -7.85
C ALA A 349 -16.65 -7.11 -7.55
N LYS A 350 -16.94 -8.25 -6.94
CA LYS A 350 -18.26 -8.63 -6.42
C LYS A 350 -18.34 -8.47 -4.91
N LYS A 351 -17.21 -8.59 -4.23
CA LYS A 351 -17.11 -8.49 -2.78
C LYS A 351 -16.04 -7.46 -2.41
N VAL A 352 -16.42 -6.52 -1.54
CA VAL A 352 -15.53 -5.47 -0.99
C VAL A 352 -15.43 -5.70 0.51
N ILE A 353 -14.25 -5.99 1.02
CA ILE A 353 -14.04 -6.39 2.40
C ILE A 353 -13.15 -5.37 3.10
N PHE A 354 -13.68 -4.72 4.14
CA PHE A 354 -12.94 -3.83 5.03
C PHE A 354 -12.51 -4.61 6.25
N LEU A 355 -11.21 -4.88 6.38
CA LEU A 355 -10.64 -5.54 7.54
C LEU A 355 -10.31 -4.52 8.63
N SER A 356 -10.82 -4.75 9.81
CA SER A 356 -10.54 -3.97 11.01
C SER A 356 -10.08 -4.91 12.12
N ALA A 357 -9.21 -4.44 13.01
CA ALA A 357 -8.88 -5.15 14.23
C ALA A 357 -9.33 -4.28 15.40
N ASP A 358 -10.56 -4.48 15.87
CA ASP A 358 -11.10 -3.80 17.04
C ASP A 358 -10.52 -4.42 18.33
N ALA A 359 -9.86 -3.63 19.14
CA ALA A 359 -9.31 -4.07 20.42
C ALA A 359 -10.27 -3.86 21.61
N PHE A 360 -11.45 -3.30 21.35
CA PHE A 360 -12.42 -2.92 22.39
C PHE A 360 -13.55 -3.95 22.53
N GLY A 361 -13.67 -4.86 21.57
CA GLY A 361 -14.70 -5.89 21.53
C GLY A 361 -16.10 -5.38 21.15
N VAL A 362 -16.19 -4.24 20.51
CA VAL A 362 -17.43 -3.55 20.17
C VAL A 362 -17.97 -3.98 18.81
N LEU A 363 -17.09 -4.03 17.79
CA LEU A 363 -17.50 -4.31 16.43
C LEU A 363 -17.85 -5.79 16.23
N PRO A 364 -18.95 -6.07 15.51
CA PRO A 364 -19.29 -7.45 15.14
C PRO A 364 -18.17 -8.10 14.32
N PRO A 365 -18.00 -9.42 14.36
CA PRO A 365 -17.07 -10.15 13.49
C PRO A 365 -17.32 -9.90 12.01
N VAL A 366 -18.57 -9.68 11.61
CA VAL A 366 -18.93 -9.27 10.25
C VAL A 366 -20.19 -8.41 10.25
N SER A 367 -20.18 -7.38 9.40
CA SER A 367 -21.33 -6.50 9.14
C SER A 367 -21.52 -6.34 7.64
N ILE A 368 -22.76 -6.39 7.18
CA ILE A 368 -23.14 -6.10 5.80
C ILE A 368 -23.43 -4.60 5.71
N LEU A 369 -22.79 -3.89 4.79
CA LEU A 369 -22.86 -2.44 4.71
C LEU A 369 -23.80 -1.97 3.58
N THR A 370 -24.56 -0.89 3.85
CA THR A 370 -25.24 -0.15 2.77
C THR A 370 -24.22 0.64 1.94
N PRO A 371 -24.57 1.14 0.75
CA PRO A 371 -23.67 1.98 -0.04
C PRO A 371 -23.17 3.23 0.72
N GLU A 372 -24.01 3.87 1.50
CA GLU A 372 -23.67 5.04 2.30
C GLU A 372 -22.76 4.66 3.48
N GLN A 373 -23.05 3.56 4.18
CA GLN A 373 -22.17 3.00 5.20
C GLN A 373 -20.83 2.60 4.61
N THR A 374 -20.81 2.03 3.41
CA THR A 374 -19.56 1.68 2.70
C THR A 374 -18.67 2.91 2.57
N GLN A 375 -19.20 4.04 2.10
CA GLN A 375 -18.42 5.28 2.00
C GLN A 375 -17.98 5.78 3.37
N TYR A 376 -18.88 5.83 4.35
CA TYR A 376 -18.57 6.32 5.70
C TYR A 376 -17.42 5.53 6.35
N TYR A 377 -17.51 4.19 6.34
CA TYR A 377 -16.50 3.33 6.97
C TYR A 377 -15.22 3.21 6.16
N PHE A 378 -15.31 3.32 4.84
CA PHE A 378 -14.13 3.47 3.96
C PHE A 378 -13.36 4.76 4.26
N LEU A 379 -14.06 5.89 4.34
CA LEU A 379 -13.44 7.18 4.71
C LEU A 379 -12.86 7.15 6.12
N SER A 380 -13.48 6.44 7.05
CA SER A 380 -12.97 6.32 8.42
C SER A 380 -11.70 5.47 8.49
N GLY A 381 -11.66 4.32 7.82
CA GLY A 381 -10.49 3.43 7.78
C GLY A 381 -10.02 3.00 9.17
N PHE A 382 -10.94 2.44 9.98
CA PHE A 382 -10.69 2.16 11.39
C PHE A 382 -9.91 0.86 11.63
N THR A 383 -8.98 0.92 12.57
CA THR A 383 -8.40 -0.23 13.28
C THR A 383 -7.95 0.20 14.67
N ALA A 384 -7.55 -0.74 15.53
CA ALA A 384 -6.85 -0.43 16.77
C ALA A 384 -5.36 -0.81 16.65
N LYS A 385 -4.48 0.09 17.05
CA LYS A 385 -3.08 -0.23 17.31
C LYS A 385 -2.98 -0.92 18.66
N LEU A 386 -2.29 -2.05 18.69
CA LEU A 386 -2.11 -2.83 19.91
C LEU A 386 -0.92 -2.33 20.73
N ALA A 387 -0.96 -2.54 22.05
CA ALA A 387 0.20 -2.34 22.90
C ALA A 387 1.39 -3.16 22.39
N GLY A 388 2.55 -2.53 22.29
CA GLY A 388 3.80 -3.17 21.85
C GLY A 388 3.93 -3.42 20.32
N THR A 389 2.94 -3.05 19.50
CA THR A 389 3.04 -3.19 18.03
C THR A 389 3.76 -2.03 17.35
N GLU A 390 3.82 -0.87 18.01
CA GLU A 390 4.58 0.29 17.59
C GLU A 390 5.23 0.96 18.79
N ARG A 391 6.37 1.62 18.57
CA ARG A 391 7.10 2.31 19.64
C ARG A 391 6.22 3.40 20.29
N GLY A 392 6.01 3.31 21.61
CA GLY A 392 5.22 4.26 22.38
C GLY A 392 3.73 3.92 22.52
N ILE A 393 3.27 2.81 21.96
CA ILE A 393 1.90 2.30 22.15
C ILE A 393 1.91 1.33 23.34
N THR A 394 1.42 1.78 24.50
CA THR A 394 1.34 1.01 25.74
C THR A 394 -0.05 0.42 25.98
N GLU A 395 -1.08 0.98 25.35
CA GLU A 395 -2.47 0.52 25.42
C GLU A 395 -3.11 0.48 24.03
N PRO A 396 -4.16 -0.34 23.80
CA PRO A 396 -4.89 -0.34 22.55
C PRO A 396 -5.43 1.05 22.21
N THR A 397 -5.04 1.58 21.06
CA THR A 397 -5.41 2.93 20.64
C THR A 397 -6.18 2.89 19.33
N PRO A 398 -7.39 3.48 19.26
CA PRO A 398 -8.12 3.61 18.00
C PRO A 398 -7.32 4.41 16.98
N THR A 399 -7.25 3.90 15.78
CA THR A 399 -6.54 4.55 14.67
C THR A 399 -7.46 4.65 13.48
N PHE A 400 -7.51 5.84 12.89
CA PHE A 400 -8.28 6.13 11.70
C PHE A 400 -7.34 6.53 10.57
N SER A 401 -7.38 5.79 9.47
CA SER A 401 -6.59 6.08 8.26
C SER A 401 -7.52 6.14 7.07
N ALA A 402 -7.81 7.33 6.61
CA ALA A 402 -8.77 7.55 5.51
C ALA A 402 -8.50 6.61 4.34
N CYS A 403 -9.54 5.95 3.85
CA CYS A 403 -9.50 4.98 2.74
C CYS A 403 -8.47 3.86 2.95
N PHE A 404 -8.13 3.53 4.20
CA PHE A 404 -7.07 2.57 4.60
C PHE A 404 -5.68 2.89 4.06
N GLY A 405 -5.44 4.16 3.65
CA GLY A 405 -4.20 4.57 3.00
C GLY A 405 -3.92 6.07 3.10
N ALA A 406 -4.29 6.73 4.20
CA ALA A 406 -4.22 8.19 4.36
C ALA A 406 -2.89 8.83 3.93
N ALA A 407 -1.76 8.20 4.22
CA ALA A 407 -0.43 8.70 3.88
C ALA A 407 -0.17 8.81 2.35
N PHE A 408 -1.00 8.14 1.53
CA PHE A 408 -0.84 8.08 0.07
C PHE A 408 -1.91 8.86 -0.69
N LEU A 409 -2.92 9.38 0.00
CA LEU A 409 -4.00 10.12 -0.64
C LEU A 409 -3.53 11.53 -1.01
N SER A 410 -3.60 11.85 -2.28
CA SER A 410 -3.24 13.18 -2.80
C SER A 410 -4.46 14.09 -2.96
N LEU A 411 -5.65 13.52 -3.24
CA LEU A 411 -6.91 14.23 -3.36
C LEU A 411 -7.71 14.15 -2.05
N HIS A 412 -8.78 14.94 -1.95
CA HIS A 412 -9.70 14.84 -0.81
C HIS A 412 -10.27 13.41 -0.70
N PRO A 413 -10.30 12.79 0.51
CA PRO A 413 -10.69 11.39 0.69
C PRO A 413 -12.05 11.02 0.12
N THR A 414 -13.03 11.94 0.13
CA THR A 414 -14.37 11.72 -0.46
C THR A 414 -14.30 11.34 -1.93
N LYS A 415 -13.30 11.81 -2.69
CA LYS A 415 -13.13 11.46 -4.11
C LYS A 415 -12.88 9.96 -4.31
N TYR A 416 -12.08 9.35 -3.44
CA TYR A 416 -11.81 7.89 -3.50
C TYR A 416 -13.05 7.08 -3.12
N GLY A 417 -13.79 7.51 -2.10
CA GLY A 417 -15.06 6.87 -1.71
C GLY A 417 -16.12 6.94 -2.81
N GLU A 418 -16.22 8.08 -3.48
CA GLU A 418 -17.11 8.27 -4.63
C GLU A 418 -16.78 7.30 -5.77
N GLU A 419 -15.52 7.21 -6.18
CA GLU A 419 -15.11 6.32 -7.27
C GLU A 419 -15.30 4.83 -6.92
N LEU A 420 -15.00 4.43 -5.67
CA LEU A 420 -15.24 3.06 -5.20
C LEU A 420 -16.73 2.69 -5.32
N VAL A 421 -17.62 3.52 -4.79
CA VAL A 421 -19.06 3.22 -4.80
C VAL A 421 -19.67 3.29 -6.20
N LYS A 422 -19.17 4.18 -7.08
CA LYS A 422 -19.55 4.15 -8.50
C LYS A 422 -19.25 2.80 -9.15
N LYS A 423 -18.05 2.25 -8.95
CA LYS A 423 -17.67 0.94 -9.50
C LYS A 423 -18.48 -0.19 -8.86
N MET A 424 -18.71 -0.14 -7.54
CA MET A 424 -19.57 -1.11 -6.84
C MET A 424 -21.00 -1.10 -7.39
N LYS A 425 -21.58 0.07 -7.64
CA LYS A 425 -22.92 0.19 -8.20
C LYS A 425 -23.03 -0.44 -9.58
N VAL A 426 -22.04 -0.24 -10.43
CA VAL A 426 -22.00 -0.84 -11.78
C VAL A 426 -21.87 -2.37 -11.71
N SER A 427 -21.01 -2.87 -10.80
CA SER A 427 -20.75 -4.32 -10.67
C SER A 427 -21.80 -5.07 -9.84
N GLY A 428 -22.64 -4.36 -9.07
CA GLY A 428 -23.52 -4.96 -8.07
C GLY A 428 -22.77 -5.52 -6.85
N ALA A 429 -21.59 -4.99 -6.56
CA ALA A 429 -20.77 -5.45 -5.43
C ALA A 429 -21.40 -5.10 -4.08
N THR A 430 -21.23 -5.99 -3.11
CA THR A 430 -21.59 -5.78 -1.71
C THR A 430 -20.34 -5.54 -0.87
N ALA A 431 -20.43 -4.62 0.10
CA ALA A 431 -19.35 -4.36 1.05
C ALA A 431 -19.63 -4.97 2.42
N TYR A 432 -18.55 -5.40 3.07
CA TYR A 432 -18.57 -6.02 4.40
C TYR A 432 -17.48 -5.39 5.26
N LEU A 433 -17.80 -5.12 6.53
CA LEU A 433 -16.82 -4.79 7.55
C LEU A 433 -16.53 -6.06 8.36
N VAL A 434 -15.31 -6.54 8.34
CA VAL A 434 -14.88 -7.76 9.03
C VAL A 434 -13.91 -7.40 10.14
N ASN A 435 -14.28 -7.73 11.38
CA ASN A 435 -13.45 -7.52 12.55
C ASN A 435 -12.58 -8.75 12.82
N THR A 436 -11.27 -8.61 12.69
CA THR A 436 -10.25 -9.63 13.01
C THR A 436 -9.61 -9.44 14.39
N GLY A 437 -10.15 -8.52 15.17
CA GLY A 437 -9.67 -8.13 16.48
C GLY A 437 -10.21 -8.97 17.64
N TRP A 438 -10.65 -8.32 18.69
CA TRP A 438 -11.08 -8.94 19.95
C TRP A 438 -12.59 -8.87 20.11
N ASN A 439 -13.12 -9.78 20.90
CA ASN A 439 -14.51 -9.80 21.35
C ASN A 439 -14.62 -9.26 22.80
N GLY A 440 -15.83 -9.17 23.31
CA GLY A 440 -16.11 -8.65 24.66
C GLY A 440 -15.48 -9.44 25.82
N SER A 441 -15.16 -10.73 25.60
CA SER A 441 -14.44 -11.53 26.60
C SER A 441 -12.93 -11.28 26.65
N GLY A 442 -12.42 -10.35 25.82
CA GLY A 442 -10.98 -10.07 25.70
C GLY A 442 -10.20 -11.12 24.90
N LYS A 443 -10.89 -12.02 24.21
CA LYS A 443 -10.27 -13.01 23.30
C LYS A 443 -10.28 -12.49 21.88
N ARG A 444 -9.18 -12.71 21.17
CA ARG A 444 -9.12 -12.44 19.74
C ARG A 444 -10.02 -13.41 18.98
N ILE A 445 -10.78 -12.90 18.01
CA ILE A 445 -11.57 -13.73 17.08
C ILE A 445 -10.63 -14.71 16.41
N SER A 446 -10.99 -15.99 16.42
CA SER A 446 -10.12 -17.04 15.92
C SER A 446 -9.87 -16.90 14.41
N ILE A 447 -8.69 -17.32 13.94
CA ILE A 447 -8.41 -17.35 12.49
C ILE A 447 -9.37 -18.31 11.77
N LYS A 448 -9.83 -19.37 12.45
CA LYS A 448 -10.82 -20.32 11.93
C LYS A 448 -12.15 -19.62 11.67
N ASP A 449 -12.69 -18.88 12.66
CA ASP A 449 -13.95 -18.16 12.51
C ASP A 449 -13.84 -17.04 11.48
N THR A 450 -12.71 -16.30 11.47
CA THR A 450 -12.44 -15.29 10.47
C THR A 450 -12.43 -15.86 9.06
N ARG A 451 -11.76 -17.02 8.84
CA ARG A 451 -11.79 -17.69 7.54
C ARG A 451 -13.18 -18.20 7.17
N GLY A 452 -13.94 -18.75 8.13
CA GLY A 452 -15.33 -19.14 7.89
C GLY A 452 -16.20 -17.96 7.45
N ILE A 453 -16.01 -16.78 8.06
CA ILE A 453 -16.69 -15.54 7.65
C ILE A 453 -16.29 -15.14 6.22
N ILE A 454 -14.98 -15.14 5.91
CA ILE A 454 -14.50 -14.82 4.57
C ILE A 454 -15.03 -15.82 3.54
N ASP A 455 -15.01 -17.13 3.83
CA ASP A 455 -15.58 -18.16 2.96
C ASP A 455 -17.06 -17.89 2.69
N ALA A 456 -17.85 -17.57 3.73
CA ALA A 456 -19.28 -17.25 3.59
C ALA A 456 -19.54 -15.97 2.76
N ILE A 457 -18.64 -14.99 2.81
CA ILE A 457 -18.70 -13.82 1.95
C ILE A 457 -18.40 -14.20 0.49
N LEU A 458 -17.36 -14.99 0.27
CA LEU A 458 -16.86 -15.32 -1.06
C LEU A 458 -17.79 -16.31 -1.81
N ASP A 459 -18.40 -17.26 -1.11
CA ASP A 459 -19.34 -18.22 -1.69
C ASP A 459 -20.80 -17.71 -1.74
N GLY A 460 -21.06 -16.53 -1.12
CA GLY A 460 -22.37 -15.88 -1.11
C GLY A 460 -23.34 -16.45 -0.07
N SER A 461 -22.98 -17.42 0.76
CA SER A 461 -23.87 -17.98 1.80
C SER A 461 -24.29 -16.94 2.83
N ILE A 462 -23.50 -15.90 3.06
CA ILE A 462 -23.86 -14.76 3.92
C ILE A 462 -25.09 -14.00 3.41
N ASP A 463 -25.31 -13.95 2.10
CA ASP A 463 -26.39 -13.16 1.48
C ASP A 463 -27.78 -13.79 1.77
N SER A 464 -27.83 -15.08 2.10
CA SER A 464 -29.04 -15.80 2.49
C SER A 464 -29.20 -16.04 4.00
N ALA A 465 -28.21 -15.59 4.79
CA ALA A 465 -28.23 -15.77 6.23
C ALA A 465 -29.31 -14.91 6.90
N PRO A 466 -29.98 -15.40 7.97
CA PRO A 466 -30.85 -14.54 8.78
C PRO A 466 -30.03 -13.45 9.46
N THR A 467 -30.57 -12.23 9.51
CA THR A 467 -29.85 -11.05 10.00
C THR A 467 -30.59 -10.34 11.13
N LYS A 468 -29.83 -9.55 11.89
CA LYS A 468 -30.34 -8.58 12.87
C LYS A 468 -29.53 -7.27 12.83
N ALA A 469 -30.10 -6.19 13.38
CA ALA A 469 -29.41 -4.91 13.50
C ALA A 469 -28.68 -4.78 14.86
N ILE A 470 -27.51 -4.13 14.85
CA ILE A 470 -26.74 -3.78 16.02
C ILE A 470 -26.96 -2.29 16.36
N PRO A 471 -27.32 -1.95 17.61
CA PRO A 471 -27.53 -0.56 18.04
C PRO A 471 -26.31 0.33 17.81
N TYR A 472 -26.52 1.64 17.82
CA TYR A 472 -25.55 2.73 17.61
C TYR A 472 -24.92 2.78 16.24
N PHE A 473 -24.44 1.65 15.69
CA PHE A 473 -23.80 1.56 14.38
C PHE A 473 -24.77 1.24 13.24
N ASN A 474 -25.97 0.76 13.57
CA ASN A 474 -26.98 0.29 12.62
C ASN A 474 -26.43 -0.76 11.63
N PHE A 475 -25.44 -1.55 12.08
CA PHE A 475 -24.90 -2.64 11.28
C PHE A 475 -25.91 -3.78 11.16
N VAL A 476 -26.04 -4.31 9.96
CA VAL A 476 -26.75 -5.55 9.70
C VAL A 476 -25.76 -6.70 9.84
N VAL A 477 -26.04 -7.62 10.77
CA VAL A 477 -25.15 -8.75 11.06
C VAL A 477 -25.88 -10.07 10.87
N PRO A 478 -25.23 -11.11 10.33
CA PRO A 478 -25.80 -12.45 10.27
C PRO A 478 -25.93 -13.04 11.68
N THR A 479 -26.95 -13.86 11.91
CA THR A 479 -27.14 -14.56 13.18
C THR A 479 -26.63 -16.01 13.14
N ALA A 480 -26.32 -16.53 11.95
CA ALA A 480 -25.72 -17.83 11.73
C ALA A 480 -24.92 -17.82 10.42
N LEU A 481 -23.74 -18.44 10.42
CA LEU A 481 -22.93 -18.66 9.21
C LEU A 481 -22.33 -20.08 9.25
N PRO A 482 -22.15 -20.75 8.09
CA PRO A 482 -21.53 -22.07 8.04
C PRO A 482 -20.13 -22.08 8.66
N GLY A 483 -19.86 -22.99 9.58
CA GLY A 483 -18.54 -23.18 10.18
C GLY A 483 -18.07 -22.10 11.14
N VAL A 484 -18.91 -21.11 11.46
CA VAL A 484 -18.63 -20.03 12.41
C VAL A 484 -19.44 -20.23 13.69
N ASP A 485 -18.82 -19.99 14.84
CA ASP A 485 -19.53 -20.02 16.12
C ASP A 485 -20.60 -18.91 16.16
N PRO A 486 -21.91 -19.24 16.23
CA PRO A 486 -22.96 -18.23 16.25
C PRO A 486 -22.90 -17.33 17.49
N GLY A 487 -22.31 -17.80 18.59
CA GLY A 487 -22.16 -17.04 19.85
C GLY A 487 -21.23 -15.84 19.77
N ILE A 488 -20.44 -15.70 18.69
CA ILE A 488 -19.57 -14.53 18.49
C ILE A 488 -20.16 -13.48 17.54
N LEU A 489 -21.19 -13.85 16.74
CA LEU A 489 -21.69 -12.98 15.65
C LEU A 489 -22.35 -11.70 16.14
N ASP A 490 -22.97 -11.74 17.32
CA ASP A 490 -23.39 -10.54 18.03
C ASP A 490 -22.37 -10.21 19.13
N PRO A 491 -21.66 -9.09 19.06
CA PRO A 491 -20.64 -8.76 20.05
C PRO A 491 -21.19 -8.63 21.48
N ARG A 492 -22.49 -8.32 21.64
CA ARG A 492 -23.14 -8.19 22.95
C ARG A 492 -23.18 -9.53 23.71
N ASP A 493 -23.29 -10.64 22.99
CA ASP A 493 -23.34 -12.00 23.56
C ASP A 493 -21.98 -12.46 24.11
N THR A 494 -20.91 -11.74 23.80
CA THR A 494 -19.55 -12.03 24.28
C THR A 494 -19.18 -11.30 25.59
N TYR A 495 -20.05 -10.40 26.06
CA TYR A 495 -19.89 -9.67 27.33
C TYR A 495 -20.64 -10.34 28.48
N ALA A 496 -20.19 -10.09 29.70
CA ALA A 496 -20.88 -10.58 30.90
C ALA A 496 -22.28 -9.94 31.05
N CYS A 497 -22.46 -8.70 30.61
CA CYS A 497 -23.76 -8.03 30.56
C CYS A 497 -23.78 -6.99 29.40
N ALA A 498 -24.96 -6.75 28.86
CA ALA A 498 -25.17 -5.86 27.72
C ALA A 498 -24.75 -4.40 27.98
N SER A 499 -24.85 -3.93 29.22
CA SER A 499 -24.48 -2.56 29.60
C SER A 499 -22.99 -2.29 29.45
N GLN A 500 -22.12 -3.29 29.64
CA GLN A 500 -20.68 -3.14 29.41
C GLN A 500 -20.36 -2.94 27.95
N TRP A 501 -21.03 -3.68 27.06
CA TRP A 501 -20.90 -3.44 25.63
C TRP A 501 -21.41 -2.05 25.24
N GLU A 502 -22.56 -1.66 25.78
CA GLU A 502 -23.21 -0.39 25.45
C GLU A 502 -22.32 0.82 25.77
N GLU A 503 -21.66 0.82 26.94
CA GLU A 503 -20.73 1.88 27.34
C GLU A 503 -19.58 2.01 26.35
N LYS A 504 -18.93 0.89 26.00
CA LYS A 504 -17.82 0.88 25.03
C LYS A 504 -18.29 1.22 23.61
N ALA A 505 -19.50 0.78 23.25
CA ALA A 505 -20.08 1.08 21.95
C ALA A 505 -20.35 2.58 21.76
N LYS A 506 -20.85 3.25 22.79
CA LYS A 506 -21.05 4.71 22.81
C LYS A 506 -19.71 5.46 22.69
N ASP A 507 -18.68 5.03 23.40
CA ASP A 507 -17.34 5.63 23.31
C ASP A 507 -16.79 5.49 21.88
N LEU A 508 -16.80 4.27 21.33
CA LEU A 508 -16.29 4.03 19.97
C LEU A 508 -17.12 4.78 18.92
N ALA A 509 -18.43 4.79 19.03
CA ALA A 509 -19.32 5.56 18.17
C ALA A 509 -18.99 7.05 18.19
N GLY A 510 -18.78 7.63 19.39
CA GLY A 510 -18.35 9.02 19.55
C GLY A 510 -17.01 9.32 18.86
N ARG A 511 -16.08 8.39 18.90
CA ARG A 511 -14.77 8.51 18.20
C ARG A 511 -14.92 8.49 16.68
N PHE A 512 -15.79 7.63 16.12
CA PHE A 512 -16.12 7.64 14.69
C PHE A 512 -16.75 8.97 14.29
N ILE A 513 -17.74 9.45 15.00
CA ILE A 513 -18.42 10.73 14.73
C ILE A 513 -17.39 11.86 14.74
N LYS A 514 -16.55 11.94 15.77
CA LYS A 514 -15.51 12.97 15.87
C LYS A 514 -14.50 12.87 14.73
N ASN A 515 -14.05 11.65 14.36
CA ASN A 515 -13.12 11.47 13.26
C ASN A 515 -13.73 11.91 11.92
N PHE A 516 -15.03 11.68 11.73
CA PHE A 516 -15.69 11.96 10.45
C PHE A 516 -15.87 13.45 10.16
N THR A 517 -15.83 14.31 11.18
CA THR A 517 -16.00 15.77 11.02
C THR A 517 -15.02 16.37 10.00
N LYS A 518 -13.81 15.82 9.89
CA LYS A 518 -12.80 16.28 8.92
C LYS A 518 -13.18 16.09 7.45
N PHE A 519 -14.20 15.27 7.17
CA PHE A 519 -14.68 15.04 5.79
C PHE A 519 -15.91 15.88 5.44
N THR A 520 -16.50 16.59 6.39
CA THR A 520 -17.73 17.35 6.18
C THR A 520 -17.52 18.75 5.56
N GLY A 521 -16.30 19.04 5.12
CA GLY A 521 -15.96 20.30 4.43
C GLY A 521 -16.59 20.43 3.04
N ASN A 522 -17.11 19.35 2.45
CA ASN A 522 -17.82 19.35 1.17
C ASN A 522 -19.20 18.67 1.30
N ASP A 523 -20.04 18.82 0.26
CA ASP A 523 -21.43 18.36 0.30
C ASP A 523 -21.54 16.83 0.33
N LEU A 524 -20.62 16.12 -0.32
CA LEU A 524 -20.61 14.66 -0.28
C LEU A 524 -20.30 14.16 1.15
N GLY A 525 -19.31 14.72 1.81
CA GLY A 525 -19.00 14.35 3.20
C GLY A 525 -20.17 14.67 4.14
N LYS A 526 -20.85 15.80 3.96
CA LYS A 526 -22.05 16.16 4.74
C LYS A 526 -23.18 15.15 4.56
N SER A 527 -23.44 14.70 3.33
CA SER A 527 -24.51 13.75 3.03
C SER A 527 -24.31 12.37 3.65
N LEU A 528 -23.08 12.02 4.01
CA LEU A 528 -22.72 10.71 4.61
C LEU A 528 -22.83 10.69 6.15
N VAL A 529 -23.01 11.83 6.81
CA VAL A 529 -23.03 11.89 8.29
C VAL A 529 -24.07 10.94 8.88
N ASP A 530 -25.24 10.85 8.28
CA ASP A 530 -26.34 9.99 8.75
C ASP A 530 -26.07 8.48 8.55
N ALA A 531 -25.09 8.09 7.75
CA ALA A 531 -24.67 6.71 7.56
C ALA A 531 -23.73 6.22 8.67
N GLY A 532 -23.21 7.13 9.46
CA GLY A 532 -22.36 6.84 10.60
C GLY A 532 -23.12 6.40 11.85
N PRO A 533 -22.37 6.14 12.95
CA PRO A 533 -22.98 5.83 14.24
C PRO A 533 -23.87 6.95 14.76
N LYS A 534 -24.88 6.57 15.55
CA LYS A 534 -25.80 7.50 16.25
C LYS A 534 -25.78 7.21 17.75
N LEU A 535 -25.65 8.26 18.59
CA LEU A 535 -25.64 8.19 20.05
C LEU A 535 -27.04 8.43 20.62
#